data_a143bdaafc2b96138a81281bf65ba671
#
_entry.id   a143bdaafc2b96138a81281bf65ba671
#
_cell.length_a   1.000
_cell.length_b   1.000
_cell.length_c   1.000
_cell.angle_alpha   90.00
_cell.angle_beta   90.00
_cell.angle_gamma   90.00
#
_symmetry.space_group_name_H-M   'P 1'
#
loop_
_entity.id
_entity.type
_entity.pdbx_description
1 polymer ?
#
loop_
_entity_poly.entity_id
_entity_poly.type
_entity_poly.pdbx_seq_one_letter_code
_entity_poly.pdbx_strand_id
1 'polypeptide(L)'
;NGEHDLIYDYTILKDKLVDKPGIEILCCAMKKQMIEDYLNIFDDVGIEITAIDISLNAIDKLIEDIIRLSQRNFVIAVINGNDIALYLFEEGKYVFSNRSRLFSERGSSSFTMEVSNILIKFKQFIKTADYNQNIERVYFCGLDDYEEKMLFEVVSDSVDIRAMRLANSNT
;
A
#
# COMPACT_ATOMS: atom_id res chain seq x y z
N ASN A 1 -30.32 6.49 5.27
CA ASN A 1 -30.63 5.07 5.00
C ASN A 1 -29.53 4.39 4.17
N GLY A 2 -28.25 4.62 4.44
CA GLY A 2 -27.12 4.03 3.71
C GLY A 2 -26.25 3.08 4.52
N GLU A 3 -26.59 2.83 5.78
CA GLU A 3 -25.77 2.01 6.69
C GLU A 3 -25.99 0.49 6.55
N HIS A 4 -27.07 0.05 5.86
CA HIS A 4 -27.43 -1.36 5.77
C HIS A 4 -26.82 -2.11 4.57
N ASP A 5 -26.07 -1.43 3.70
CA ASP A 5 -25.54 -2.00 2.46
C ASP A 5 -24.00 -2.22 2.47
N LEU A 6 -23.40 -2.23 3.66
CA LEU A 6 -21.95 -2.49 3.80
C LEU A 6 -21.69 -3.89 4.36
N ILE A 7 -20.70 -4.55 3.80
CA ILE A 7 -20.07 -5.75 4.35
C ILE A 7 -18.79 -5.31 5.03
N TYR A 8 -18.52 -5.83 6.21
CA TYR A 8 -17.36 -5.51 7.04
C TYR A 8 -16.54 -6.76 7.30
N ASP A 9 -15.24 -6.57 7.30
CA ASP A 9 -14.28 -7.56 7.78
C ASP A 9 -13.15 -6.85 8.54
N TYR A 10 -12.43 -7.56 9.41
CA TYR A 10 -11.35 -6.96 10.18
C TYR A 10 -10.20 -7.93 10.46
N THR A 11 -9.02 -7.37 10.61
CA THR A 11 -7.82 -8.06 11.08
C THR A 11 -7.31 -7.38 12.35
N ILE A 12 -6.84 -8.17 13.32
CA ILE A 12 -6.24 -7.64 14.54
C ILE A 12 -4.79 -7.28 14.23
N LEU A 13 -4.45 -5.99 14.36
CA LEU A 13 -3.07 -5.49 14.20
C LEU A 13 -2.28 -5.62 15.51
N LYS A 14 -2.94 -5.31 16.65
CA LYS A 14 -2.36 -5.48 17.99
C LYS A 14 -3.41 -6.03 18.96
N ASP A 15 -3.08 -7.10 19.61
CA ASP A 15 -3.95 -7.76 20.62
C ASP A 15 -3.93 -7.06 21.99
N LYS A 16 -2.94 -6.19 22.23
CA LYS A 16 -2.81 -5.35 23.44
C LYS A 16 -2.24 -4.00 23.08
N LEU A 17 -2.85 -2.95 23.62
CA LEU A 17 -2.31 -1.58 23.57
C LEU A 17 -1.50 -1.32 24.84
N VAL A 18 -0.37 -0.57 24.71
CA VAL A 18 0.57 -0.34 25.81
C VAL A 18 -0.02 0.61 26.86
N ASP A 19 -0.73 1.65 26.39
CA ASP A 19 -1.12 2.79 27.24
C ASP A 19 -2.61 2.79 27.65
N LYS A 20 -3.41 1.87 27.12
CA LYS A 20 -4.85 1.78 27.40
C LYS A 20 -5.39 0.36 27.15
N PRO A 21 -6.48 -0.04 27.82
CA PRO A 21 -7.14 -1.30 27.48
C PRO A 21 -7.73 -1.25 26.07
N GLY A 22 -7.57 -2.34 25.32
CA GLY A 22 -8.13 -2.48 23.99
C GLY A 22 -7.22 -3.22 23.03
N ILE A 23 -7.71 -3.37 21.81
CA ILE A 23 -7.01 -3.96 20.66
C ILE A 23 -6.97 -2.94 19.53
N GLU A 24 -5.99 -3.05 18.66
CA GLU A 24 -5.92 -2.29 17.41
C GLU A 24 -6.36 -3.19 16.26
N ILE A 25 -7.35 -2.77 15.51
CA ILE A 25 -7.88 -3.51 14.36
C ILE A 25 -7.76 -2.70 13.07
N LEU A 26 -7.52 -3.39 11.97
CA LEU A 26 -7.76 -2.88 10.62
C LEU A 26 -9.17 -3.34 10.22
N CYS A 27 -10.08 -2.41 10.05
CA CYS A 27 -11.43 -2.70 9.59
C CYS A 27 -11.59 -2.26 8.12
N CYS A 28 -12.13 -3.15 7.31
CA CYS A 28 -12.49 -2.89 5.93
C CYS A 28 -14.00 -2.90 5.76
N ALA A 29 -14.51 -1.99 4.95
CA ALA A 29 -15.92 -1.92 4.60
C ALA A 29 -16.07 -1.78 3.09
N MET A 30 -17.00 -2.54 2.51
CA MET A 30 -17.31 -2.48 1.08
C MET A 30 -18.83 -2.50 0.87
N LYS A 31 -19.29 -1.82 -0.16
CA LYS A 31 -20.70 -1.90 -0.54
C LYS A 31 -21.06 -3.33 -0.96
N LYS A 32 -22.11 -3.88 -0.38
CA LYS A 32 -22.62 -5.23 -0.67
C LYS A 32 -22.88 -5.40 -2.17
N GLN A 33 -23.52 -4.41 -2.81
CA GLN A 33 -23.80 -4.41 -4.24
C GLN A 33 -22.53 -4.63 -5.10
N MET A 34 -21.42 -4.02 -4.71
CA MET A 34 -20.17 -4.16 -5.45
C MET A 34 -19.66 -5.62 -5.44
N ILE A 35 -19.81 -6.31 -4.31
CA ILE A 35 -19.45 -7.73 -4.20
C ILE A 35 -20.41 -8.59 -5.02
N GLU A 36 -21.71 -8.32 -4.91
CA GLU A 36 -22.73 -9.04 -5.67
C GLU A 36 -22.55 -8.88 -7.19
N ASP A 37 -22.17 -7.69 -7.66
CA ASP A 37 -21.86 -7.45 -9.08
C ASP A 37 -20.69 -8.32 -9.57
N TYR A 38 -19.61 -8.44 -8.79
CA TYR A 38 -18.50 -9.34 -9.12
C TYR A 38 -18.93 -10.81 -9.12
N LEU A 39 -19.64 -11.25 -8.09
CA LEU A 39 -20.12 -12.63 -7.99
C LEU A 39 -20.99 -13.01 -9.21
N ASN A 40 -21.93 -12.14 -9.58
CA ASN A 40 -22.80 -12.37 -10.73
C ASN A 40 -22.03 -12.47 -12.05
N ILE A 41 -21.06 -11.57 -12.31
CA ILE A 41 -20.26 -11.58 -13.54
C ILE A 41 -19.49 -12.90 -13.66
N PHE A 42 -18.92 -13.41 -12.58
CA PHE A 42 -18.14 -14.65 -12.61
C PHE A 42 -19.05 -15.89 -12.66
N ASP A 43 -20.20 -15.86 -12.00
CA ASP A 43 -21.20 -16.93 -12.07
C ASP A 43 -21.76 -17.09 -13.50
N ASP A 44 -22.03 -15.99 -14.20
CA ASP A 44 -22.48 -15.98 -15.60
C ASP A 44 -21.51 -16.69 -16.57
N VAL A 45 -20.23 -16.76 -16.23
CA VAL A 45 -19.21 -17.46 -17.01
C VAL A 45 -18.79 -18.81 -16.39
N GLY A 46 -19.49 -19.27 -15.34
CA GLY A 46 -19.27 -20.55 -14.69
C GLY A 46 -18.01 -20.60 -13.82
N ILE A 47 -17.53 -19.46 -13.32
CA ILE A 47 -16.39 -19.37 -12.41
C ILE A 47 -16.87 -19.08 -10.99
N GLU A 48 -16.60 -19.99 -10.06
CA GLU A 48 -16.86 -19.80 -8.64
C GLU A 48 -15.80 -18.92 -8.01
N ILE A 49 -16.20 -17.77 -7.43
CA ILE A 49 -15.31 -16.94 -6.60
C ILE A 49 -15.28 -17.52 -5.20
N THR A 50 -14.12 -18.01 -4.77
CA THR A 50 -13.93 -18.59 -3.43
C THR A 50 -13.50 -17.57 -2.37
N ALA A 51 -12.90 -16.44 -2.78
CA ALA A 51 -12.48 -15.38 -1.88
C ALA A 51 -12.39 -14.04 -2.60
N ILE A 52 -12.71 -12.96 -1.90
CA ILE A 52 -12.46 -11.58 -2.31
C ILE A 52 -11.60 -10.95 -1.22
N ASP A 53 -10.45 -10.39 -1.60
CA ASP A 53 -9.51 -9.81 -0.65
C ASP A 53 -9.16 -8.37 -1.05
N ILE A 54 -8.63 -7.60 -0.12
CA ILE A 54 -8.13 -6.24 -0.38
C ILE A 54 -6.65 -6.27 -0.69
N SER A 55 -6.19 -5.28 -1.48
CA SER A 55 -4.78 -5.17 -1.85
C SER A 55 -3.82 -5.09 -0.67
N LEU A 56 -4.25 -4.51 0.45
CA LEU A 56 -3.43 -4.46 1.67
C LEU A 56 -3.12 -5.85 2.21
N ASN A 57 -4.12 -6.74 2.34
CA ASN A 57 -3.88 -8.11 2.82
C ASN A 57 -2.97 -8.89 1.88
N ALA A 58 -3.09 -8.67 0.57
CA ALA A 58 -2.19 -9.30 -0.41
C ALA A 58 -0.74 -8.82 -0.24
N ILE A 59 -0.55 -7.53 0.04
CA ILE A 59 0.78 -6.95 0.30
C ILE A 59 1.34 -7.45 1.62
N ASP A 60 0.53 -7.50 2.68
CA ASP A 60 0.96 -7.96 4.00
C ASP A 60 1.43 -9.42 3.95
N LYS A 61 0.66 -10.30 3.33
CA LYS A 61 1.06 -11.71 3.06
C LYS A 61 2.36 -11.79 2.25
N LEU A 62 2.51 -10.94 1.22
CA LEU A 62 3.74 -10.91 0.43
C LEU A 62 4.95 -10.50 1.28
N ILE A 63 4.78 -9.55 2.20
CA ILE A 63 5.86 -9.08 3.09
C ILE A 63 6.23 -10.14 4.12
N GLU A 64 5.26 -10.87 4.67
CA GLU A 64 5.53 -11.98 5.60
C GLU A 64 6.43 -13.04 4.98
N ASP A 65 6.29 -13.31 3.67
CA ASP A 65 7.13 -14.26 2.93
C ASP A 65 8.55 -13.73 2.63
N ILE A 66 8.78 -12.41 2.76
CA ILE A 66 10.08 -11.80 2.47
C ILE A 66 10.87 -11.59 3.77
N ILE A 67 11.56 -12.62 4.24
CA ILE A 67 12.34 -12.64 5.50
C ILE A 67 13.24 -11.41 5.68
N ARG A 68 13.86 -10.90 4.61
CA ARG A 68 14.72 -9.71 4.66
C ARG A 68 14.01 -8.41 5.04
N LEU A 69 12.68 -8.38 5.00
CA LEU A 69 11.85 -7.22 5.33
C LEU A 69 11.26 -7.28 6.74
N SER A 70 11.27 -8.44 7.39
CA SER A 70 10.61 -8.70 8.68
C SER A 70 11.10 -7.84 9.86
N GLN A 71 12.25 -7.18 9.73
CA GLN A 71 12.82 -6.31 10.78
C GLN A 71 13.22 -4.93 10.24
N ARG A 72 12.57 -4.48 9.18
CA ARG A 72 12.90 -3.20 8.53
C ARG A 72 11.73 -2.25 8.52
N ASN A 73 12.08 -0.96 8.46
CA ASN A 73 11.14 0.13 8.24
C ASN A 73 11.21 0.56 6.77
N PHE A 74 10.11 0.45 6.06
CA PHE A 74 10.05 0.74 4.63
C PHE A 74 8.66 1.16 4.20
N VAL A 75 8.59 1.70 3.00
CA VAL A 75 7.34 2.01 2.31
C VAL A 75 7.20 1.11 1.10
N ILE A 76 6.01 0.60 0.85
CA ILE A 76 5.63 0.04 -0.45
C ILE A 76 4.77 1.06 -1.18
N ALA A 77 5.17 1.39 -2.40
CA ALA A 77 4.44 2.27 -3.30
C ALA A 77 3.89 1.45 -4.46
N VAL A 78 2.58 1.27 -4.50
CA VAL A 78 1.89 0.55 -5.58
C VAL A 78 1.25 1.56 -6.51
N ILE A 79 1.68 1.57 -7.77
CA ILE A 79 1.12 2.41 -8.81
C ILE A 79 0.26 1.54 -9.74
N ASN A 80 -1.03 1.86 -9.79
CA ASN A 80 -2.00 1.15 -10.61
C ASN A 80 -2.85 2.15 -11.39
N GLY A 81 -2.67 2.20 -12.71
CA GLY A 81 -3.29 3.22 -13.55
C GLY A 81 -2.90 4.63 -13.06
N ASN A 82 -3.91 5.41 -12.71
CA ASN A 82 -3.75 6.79 -12.23
C ASN A 82 -3.83 6.90 -10.70
N ASP A 83 -3.52 5.85 -9.97
CA ASP A 83 -3.51 5.87 -8.51
C ASP A 83 -2.15 5.40 -7.98
N ILE A 84 -1.73 6.01 -6.87
CA ILE A 84 -0.61 5.54 -6.05
C ILE A 84 -1.12 5.24 -4.64
N ALA A 85 -0.83 4.05 -4.15
CA ALA A 85 -1.06 3.66 -2.77
C ALA A 85 0.28 3.47 -2.07
N LEU A 86 0.45 4.12 -0.93
CA LEU A 86 1.64 4.05 -0.08
C LEU A 86 1.30 3.27 1.18
N TYR A 87 2.07 2.26 1.50
CA TYR A 87 1.92 1.43 2.69
C TYR A 87 3.18 1.53 3.53
N LEU A 88 3.05 2.00 4.78
CA LEU A 88 4.14 2.05 5.76
C LEU A 88 4.21 0.73 6.52
N PHE A 89 5.42 0.20 6.62
CA PHE A 89 5.75 -0.95 7.45
C PHE A 89 6.85 -0.57 8.44
N GLU A 90 6.64 -0.91 9.72
CA GLU A 90 7.63 -0.80 10.79
C GLU A 90 7.94 -2.20 11.31
N GLU A 91 9.23 -2.55 11.34
CA GLU A 91 9.69 -3.89 11.72
C GLU A 91 8.95 -5.00 10.95
N GLY A 92 8.68 -4.76 9.67
CA GLY A 92 7.95 -5.68 8.79
C GLY A 92 6.46 -5.78 9.03
N LYS A 93 5.88 -4.97 9.93
CA LYS A 93 4.45 -4.95 10.22
C LYS A 93 3.77 -3.74 9.60
N TYR A 94 2.59 -3.93 9.06
CA TYR A 94 1.78 -2.84 8.55
C TYR A 94 1.42 -1.84 9.65
N VAL A 95 1.54 -0.56 9.36
CA VAL A 95 1.25 0.55 10.28
C VAL A 95 0.19 1.49 9.73
N PHE A 96 0.39 1.98 8.50
CA PHE A 96 -0.45 3.00 7.92
C PHE A 96 -0.41 2.96 6.40
N SER A 97 -1.48 3.39 5.75
CA SER A 97 -1.50 3.58 4.31
C SER A 97 -2.20 4.87 3.90
N ASN A 98 -1.80 5.37 2.73
CA ASN A 98 -2.43 6.50 2.07
C ASN A 98 -2.58 6.22 0.58
N ARG A 99 -3.67 6.68 -0.02
CA ARG A 99 -3.90 6.59 -1.46
C ARG A 99 -4.09 7.99 -2.03
N SER A 100 -3.45 8.24 -3.17
CA SER A 100 -3.55 9.50 -3.91
C SER A 100 -3.80 9.21 -5.38
N ARG A 101 -4.53 10.10 -6.04
CA ARG A 101 -4.70 10.07 -7.49
C ARG A 101 -3.52 10.78 -8.15
N LEU A 102 -3.03 10.22 -9.26
CA LEU A 102 -2.04 10.79 -10.14
C LEU A 102 -2.76 11.46 -11.31
N PHE A 103 -2.30 12.67 -11.64
CA PHE A 103 -2.87 13.49 -12.72
C PHE A 103 -1.92 13.62 -13.89
N SER A 104 -0.63 13.38 -13.68
CA SER A 104 0.40 13.45 -14.71
C SER A 104 0.40 12.17 -15.55
N GLU A 105 0.74 12.34 -16.82
CA GLU A 105 0.92 11.22 -17.74
C GLU A 105 2.09 10.33 -17.29
N ARG A 106 1.87 9.02 -17.27
CA ARG A 106 2.85 7.99 -16.90
C ARG A 106 4.12 8.13 -17.77
N GLY A 107 5.28 7.94 -17.15
CA GLY A 107 6.58 8.06 -17.84
C GLY A 107 7.01 9.49 -18.18
N SER A 108 6.25 10.52 -17.82
CA SER A 108 6.64 11.92 -17.99
C SER A 108 7.48 12.45 -16.83
N SER A 109 8.23 13.53 -17.04
CA SER A 109 8.92 14.23 -15.96
C SER A 109 7.95 14.78 -14.91
N SER A 110 6.74 15.18 -15.33
CA SER A 110 5.67 15.63 -14.41
C SER A 110 5.19 14.49 -13.51
N PHE A 111 5.06 13.28 -14.04
CA PHE A 111 4.74 12.09 -13.26
C PHE A 111 5.81 11.82 -12.18
N THR A 112 7.08 11.88 -12.55
CA THR A 112 8.18 11.68 -11.62
C THR A 112 8.17 12.71 -10.49
N MET A 113 7.95 13.99 -10.82
CA MET A 113 7.83 15.06 -9.83
C MET A 113 6.59 14.88 -8.93
N GLU A 114 5.46 14.49 -9.50
CA GLU A 114 4.22 14.27 -8.75
C GLU A 114 4.38 13.13 -7.72
N VAL A 115 4.93 11.99 -8.13
CA VAL A 115 5.21 10.86 -7.24
C VAL A 115 6.19 11.27 -6.13
N SER A 116 7.27 11.99 -6.47
CA SER A 116 8.23 12.48 -5.49
C SER A 116 7.59 13.42 -4.47
N ASN A 117 6.72 14.34 -4.90
CA ASN A 117 5.99 15.24 -4.02
C ASN A 117 5.02 14.49 -3.08
N ILE A 118 4.36 13.44 -3.58
CA ILE A 118 3.50 12.59 -2.75
C ILE A 118 4.33 11.89 -1.66
N LEU A 119 5.50 11.34 -2.00
CA LEU A 119 6.41 10.72 -1.04
C LEU A 119 6.97 11.71 -0.02
N ILE A 120 7.32 12.93 -0.42
CA ILE A 120 7.75 13.99 0.49
C ILE A 120 6.66 14.29 1.52
N LYS A 121 5.41 14.49 1.07
CA LYS A 121 4.27 14.74 1.96
C LYS A 121 4.01 13.56 2.90
N PHE A 122 4.14 12.34 2.38
CA PHE A 122 3.98 11.12 3.18
C PHE A 122 5.06 11.02 4.26
N LYS A 123 6.33 11.28 3.92
CA LYS A 123 7.45 11.35 4.88
C LYS A 123 7.23 12.43 5.95
N GLN A 124 6.73 13.60 5.55
CA GLN A 124 6.40 14.68 6.49
C GLN A 124 5.26 14.26 7.44
N PHE A 125 4.23 13.60 6.93
CA PHE A 125 3.13 13.08 7.74
C PHE A 125 3.64 12.07 8.78
N ILE A 126 4.44 11.10 8.38
CA ILE A 126 5.05 10.10 9.27
C ILE A 126 5.80 10.79 10.42
N LYS A 127 6.57 11.84 10.08
CA LYS A 127 7.32 12.62 11.06
C LYS A 127 6.43 13.35 12.07
N THR A 128 5.28 13.87 11.64
CA THR A 128 4.35 14.61 12.49
C THR A 128 3.44 13.71 13.32
N ALA A 129 3.18 12.51 12.84
CA ALA A 129 2.30 11.52 13.49
C ALA A 129 3.03 10.61 14.49
N ASP A 130 4.30 10.91 14.80
CA ASP A 130 5.14 10.17 15.74
C ASP A 130 5.37 8.69 15.40
N TYR A 131 5.29 8.36 14.11
CA TYR A 131 5.72 7.06 13.60
C TYR A 131 7.25 6.99 13.54
N ASN A 132 7.77 5.75 13.45
CA ASN A 132 9.22 5.56 13.30
C ASN A 132 9.72 6.26 12.03
N GLN A 133 10.56 7.27 12.20
CA GLN A 133 11.03 8.15 11.13
C GLN A 133 12.17 7.54 10.30
N ASN A 134 12.68 6.39 10.72
CA ASN A 134 13.85 5.78 10.11
C ASN A 134 13.46 4.88 8.91
N ILE A 135 12.78 5.47 7.92
CA ILE A 135 12.42 4.79 6.67
C ILE A 135 13.66 4.77 5.77
N GLU A 136 14.21 3.57 5.57
CA GLU A 136 15.41 3.39 4.76
C GLU A 136 15.11 3.29 3.26
N ARG A 137 13.94 2.76 2.91
CA ARG A 137 13.64 2.35 1.53
C ARG A 137 12.18 2.56 1.16
N VAL A 138 11.97 2.84 -0.12
CA VAL A 138 10.66 2.71 -0.77
C VAL A 138 10.76 1.66 -1.88
N TYR A 139 9.88 0.68 -1.84
CA TYR A 139 9.77 -0.36 -2.85
C TYR A 139 8.60 -0.05 -3.76
N PHE A 140 8.87 0.05 -5.06
CA PHE A 140 7.86 0.32 -6.06
C PHE A 140 7.32 -0.96 -6.71
N CYS A 141 6.01 -0.97 -6.95
CA CYS A 141 5.29 -1.96 -7.74
C CYS A 141 4.47 -1.24 -8.81
N GLY A 142 4.34 -1.84 -9.99
CA GLY A 142 3.50 -1.32 -11.08
C GLY A 142 4.17 -0.25 -11.95
N LEU A 143 5.51 -0.17 -11.95
CA LEU A 143 6.32 0.63 -12.87
C LEU A 143 6.87 -0.26 -13.98
N ASP A 144 7.05 0.32 -15.16
CA ASP A 144 7.89 -0.26 -16.20
C ASP A 144 9.38 0.12 -16.00
N ASP A 145 10.28 -0.47 -16.79
CA ASP A 145 11.73 -0.26 -16.66
C ASP A 145 12.15 1.18 -16.96
N TYR A 146 11.42 1.88 -17.81
CA TYR A 146 11.70 3.28 -18.14
C TYR A 146 11.30 4.20 -16.99
N GLU A 147 10.10 4.01 -16.46
CA GLU A 147 9.58 4.76 -15.32
C GLU A 147 10.46 4.54 -14.06
N GLU A 148 10.91 3.31 -13.81
CA GLU A 148 11.82 3.03 -12.71
C GLU A 148 13.12 3.81 -12.81
N LYS A 149 13.75 3.79 -13.99
CA LYS A 149 15.01 4.49 -14.21
C LYS A 149 14.87 6.00 -13.96
N MET A 150 13.77 6.60 -14.40
CA MET A 150 13.51 8.03 -14.17
C MET A 150 13.19 8.33 -12.71
N LEU A 151 12.36 7.50 -12.11
CA LEU A 151 11.80 7.78 -10.79
C LEU A 151 12.80 7.50 -9.67
N PHE A 152 13.60 6.41 -9.74
CA PHE A 152 14.48 6.00 -8.65
C PHE A 152 15.57 7.02 -8.36
N GLU A 153 16.15 7.63 -9.39
CA GLU A 153 17.14 8.70 -9.26
C GLU A 153 16.52 9.92 -8.58
N VAL A 154 15.40 10.43 -9.11
CA VAL A 154 14.74 11.63 -8.58
C VAL A 154 14.23 11.42 -7.16
N VAL A 155 13.62 10.26 -6.84
CA VAL A 155 13.14 9.97 -5.49
C VAL A 155 14.29 9.85 -4.51
N SER A 156 15.38 9.18 -4.87
CA SER A 156 16.53 9.04 -4.00
C SER A 156 17.16 10.39 -3.66
N ASP A 157 17.23 11.30 -4.63
CA ASP A 157 17.81 12.62 -4.44
C ASP A 157 16.88 13.60 -3.71
N SER A 158 15.58 13.60 -4.06
CA SER A 158 14.64 14.63 -3.54
C SER A 158 13.98 14.22 -2.23
N VAL A 159 13.79 12.93 -1.98
CA VAL A 159 13.11 12.40 -0.78
C VAL A 159 14.09 11.91 0.28
N ASP A 160 15.35 11.69 -0.10
CA ASP A 160 16.36 11.09 0.76
C ASP A 160 15.89 9.73 1.33
N ILE A 161 15.37 8.88 0.43
CA ILE A 161 14.96 7.51 0.68
C ILE A 161 15.37 6.70 -0.54
N ARG A 162 16.03 5.57 -0.34
CA ARG A 162 16.45 4.71 -1.44
C ARG A 162 15.24 4.08 -2.14
N ALA A 163 15.04 4.39 -3.41
CA ALA A 163 14.02 3.79 -4.26
C ALA A 163 14.51 2.46 -4.86
N MET A 164 13.65 1.46 -4.87
CA MET A 164 13.96 0.11 -5.36
C MET A 164 12.71 -0.55 -5.97
N ARG A 165 12.92 -1.51 -6.87
CA ARG A 165 11.87 -2.47 -7.25
C ARG A 165 11.68 -3.48 -6.12
N LEU A 166 10.46 -3.87 -5.84
CA LEU A 166 10.18 -5.03 -4.99
C LEU A 166 10.53 -6.29 -5.81
N ALA A 167 11.71 -6.86 -5.57
CA ALA A 167 12.14 -8.06 -6.25
C ALA A 167 11.49 -9.30 -5.64
N ASN A 168 11.19 -10.30 -6.47
CA ASN A 168 10.72 -11.60 -6.00
C ASN A 168 11.73 -12.21 -5.01
N SER A 169 11.23 -13.02 -4.08
CA SER A 169 12.01 -13.64 -2.98
C SER A 169 13.16 -14.56 -3.43
N ASN A 170 13.26 -14.87 -4.73
CA ASN A 170 14.20 -15.82 -5.30
C ASN A 170 15.44 -15.17 -5.96
N THR A 171 15.74 -13.89 -5.70
CA THR A 171 16.95 -13.22 -6.16
C THR A 171 17.75 -12.62 -5.01
#